data_1cda55b16025da9990b8c1129c5ceb8e
#
_entry.id   1cda55b16025da9990b8c1129c5ceb8e
#
_cell.length_a   1.000
_cell.length_b   1.000
_cell.length_c   1.000
_cell.angle_alpha   90.00
_cell.angle_beta   90.00
_cell.angle_gamma   90.00
#
_symmetry.space_group_name_H-M   'P 1'
#
loop_
_entity.id
_entity.type
_entity.pdbx_description
1 polymer ?
#
loop_
_entity_poly.entity_id
_entity_poly.type
_entity_poly.pdbx_seq_one_letter_code
_entity_poly.pdbx_strand_id
1 'polypeptide(L)'
;TYKEIKKLKFKCLEVSEFTNSPEILEGRIKTLHPKIHAGILNKRNNKSHLKDLKNNNFENIDLVIVNFYPFEKTIKNTKNHNKIIENIDVGGPTMVRAAAKNYNDVTVITSSNQYEELIDQLIENNGSTTLEFREKLSRVAFTETAYYDAIISNYFNKISSTLFPTKKIFYGNLIEKPRYGENPHQQSAIYSKNLRMNLKQIHGKQLSYNNYNDIFAALT
;
A
#
# COMPACT_ATOMS: atom_id res chain seq x y z
N THR A 1 8.11 -10.70 -10.97
CA THR A 1 8.80 -9.44 -11.33
C THR A 1 10.15 -9.73 -11.97
N TYR A 2 11.14 -10.36 -11.27
CA TYR A 2 12.48 -10.65 -11.81
C TYR A 2 12.44 -11.33 -13.19
N LYS A 3 11.70 -12.45 -13.32
CA LYS A 3 11.57 -13.18 -14.59
C LYS A 3 11.02 -12.31 -15.72
N GLU A 4 10.07 -11.42 -15.43
CA GLU A 4 9.48 -10.53 -16.46
C GLU A 4 10.45 -9.44 -16.89
N ILE A 5 11.16 -8.79 -15.94
CA ILE A 5 12.19 -7.80 -16.25
C ILE A 5 13.31 -8.42 -17.10
N LYS A 6 13.73 -9.64 -16.76
CA LYS A 6 14.76 -10.37 -17.50
C LYS A 6 14.33 -10.74 -18.92
N LYS A 7 13.06 -11.14 -19.14
CA LYS A 7 12.50 -11.37 -20.48
C LYS A 7 12.58 -10.12 -21.35
N LEU A 8 12.39 -8.94 -20.75
CA LEU A 8 12.50 -7.65 -21.43
C LEU A 8 13.95 -7.20 -21.64
N LYS A 9 14.94 -8.04 -21.30
CA LYS A 9 16.38 -7.81 -21.44
C LYS A 9 16.92 -6.62 -20.64
N PHE A 10 16.22 -6.17 -19.62
CA PHE A 10 16.75 -5.19 -18.69
C PHE A 10 17.68 -5.84 -17.65
N LYS A 11 18.72 -5.09 -17.24
CA LYS A 11 19.63 -5.50 -16.17
C LYS A 11 18.87 -5.56 -14.85
N CYS A 12 18.90 -6.68 -14.19
CA CYS A 12 18.28 -6.87 -12.87
C CYS A 12 19.01 -7.96 -12.08
N LEU A 13 19.02 -7.84 -10.77
CA LEU A 13 19.54 -8.84 -9.84
C LEU A 13 18.39 -9.53 -9.12
N GLU A 14 18.52 -10.81 -8.85
CA GLU A 14 17.61 -11.49 -7.94
C GLU A 14 17.92 -11.10 -6.48
N VAL A 15 16.91 -11.15 -5.61
CA VAL A 15 17.09 -10.74 -4.21
C VAL A 15 18.11 -11.60 -3.50
N SER A 16 18.13 -12.92 -3.74
CA SER A 16 19.13 -13.85 -3.19
C SER A 16 20.56 -13.50 -3.64
N GLU A 17 20.75 -13.10 -4.89
CA GLU A 17 22.01 -12.64 -5.42
C GLU A 17 22.41 -11.28 -4.79
N PHE A 18 21.49 -10.32 -4.72
CA PHE A 18 21.74 -9.01 -4.10
C PHE A 18 22.11 -9.13 -2.62
N THR A 19 21.40 -9.98 -1.87
CA THR A 19 21.62 -10.14 -0.43
C THR A 19 22.76 -11.10 -0.10
N ASN A 20 23.21 -11.89 -1.07
CA ASN A 20 24.10 -13.04 -0.87
C ASN A 20 23.56 -14.02 0.18
N SER A 21 22.24 -14.19 0.19
CA SER A 21 21.52 -15.08 1.12
C SER A 21 20.60 -16.00 0.33
N PRO A 22 20.61 -17.32 0.59
CA PRO A 22 19.74 -18.24 -0.11
C PRO A 22 18.28 -17.95 0.21
N GLU A 23 17.40 -18.27 -0.74
CA GLU A 23 15.98 -18.27 -0.49
C GLU A 23 15.61 -19.46 0.40
N ILE A 24 15.11 -19.18 1.61
CA ILE A 24 14.73 -20.18 2.60
C ILE A 24 13.25 -20.01 2.99
N LEU A 25 12.69 -21.03 3.66
CA LEU A 25 11.28 -21.05 4.06
C LEU A 25 10.33 -20.75 2.88
N GLU A 26 10.63 -21.34 1.70
CA GLU A 26 9.84 -21.15 0.48
C GLU A 26 9.65 -19.67 0.07
N GLY A 27 10.64 -18.82 0.42
CA GLY A 27 10.63 -17.39 0.10
C GLY A 27 9.94 -16.49 1.10
N ARG A 28 9.44 -17.00 2.23
CA ARG A 28 8.73 -16.20 3.23
C ARG A 28 9.56 -15.07 3.83
N ILE A 29 10.89 -15.18 3.87
CA ILE A 29 11.79 -14.15 4.40
C ILE A 29 12.69 -13.52 3.35
N LYS A 30 12.45 -13.77 2.07
CA LYS A 30 13.29 -13.35 0.93
C LYS A 30 13.75 -11.88 1.01
N THR A 31 12.83 -10.96 1.29
CA THR A 31 13.11 -9.51 1.37
C THR A 31 13.34 -9.01 2.80
N LEU A 32 13.16 -9.85 3.81
CA LEU A 32 13.39 -9.50 5.21
C LEU A 32 14.86 -9.64 5.58
N HIS A 33 15.71 -8.83 4.97
CA HIS A 33 17.16 -8.91 5.12
C HIS A 33 17.75 -7.55 5.49
N PRO A 34 18.74 -7.49 6.43
CA PRO A 34 19.38 -6.23 6.86
C PRO A 34 19.90 -5.39 5.70
N LYS A 35 20.50 -5.99 4.68
CA LYS A 35 21.04 -5.27 3.51
C LYS A 35 19.95 -4.48 2.78
N ILE A 36 18.75 -5.04 2.62
CA ILE A 36 17.61 -4.35 1.99
C ILE A 36 17.12 -3.22 2.89
N HIS A 37 16.84 -3.54 4.16
CA HIS A 37 16.24 -2.55 5.06
C HIS A 37 17.21 -1.43 5.45
N ALA A 38 18.50 -1.71 5.59
CA ALA A 38 19.52 -0.68 5.78
C ALA A 38 19.64 0.23 4.54
N GLY A 39 19.61 -0.35 3.33
CA GLY A 39 19.59 0.41 2.09
C GLY A 39 18.40 1.37 1.98
N ILE A 40 17.23 0.97 2.48
CA ILE A 40 16.01 1.79 2.48
C ILE A 40 16.02 2.81 3.63
N LEU A 41 16.38 2.40 4.86
CA LEU A 41 16.16 3.20 6.08
C LEU A 41 17.28 4.17 6.41
N ASN A 42 18.45 4.06 5.75
CA ASN A 42 19.54 4.97 6.06
C ASN A 42 19.21 6.40 5.62
N LYS A 43 19.56 7.37 6.48
CA LYS A 43 19.47 8.80 6.18
C LYS A 43 20.73 9.23 5.44
N ARG A 44 20.60 9.77 4.22
CA ARG A 44 21.71 10.13 3.34
C ARG A 44 22.62 11.22 3.89
N ASN A 45 22.11 12.06 4.79
CA ASN A 45 22.84 13.13 5.48
C ASN A 45 23.43 12.72 6.85
N ASN A 46 23.26 11.47 7.29
CA ASN A 46 23.75 11.00 8.59
C ASN A 46 25.07 10.24 8.44
N LYS A 47 26.17 10.82 8.96
CA LYS A 47 27.51 10.24 8.84
C LYS A 47 27.64 8.86 9.49
N SER A 48 26.93 8.59 10.58
CA SER A 48 26.93 7.27 11.22
C SER A 48 26.29 6.22 10.33
N HIS A 49 25.12 6.53 9.74
CA HIS A 49 24.44 5.62 8.83
C HIS A 49 25.29 5.30 7.58
N LEU A 50 25.93 6.33 7.01
CA LEU A 50 26.83 6.13 5.86
C LEU A 50 28.04 5.26 6.21
N LYS A 51 28.60 5.43 7.43
CA LYS A 51 29.70 4.58 7.93
C LYS A 51 29.23 3.13 8.10
N ASP A 52 28.02 2.91 8.64
CA ASP A 52 27.48 1.59 8.83
C ASP A 52 27.23 0.87 7.49
N LEU A 53 26.68 1.57 6.49
CA LEU A 53 26.51 1.00 5.15
C LEU A 53 27.87 0.61 4.54
N LYS A 54 28.85 1.50 4.62
CA LYS A 54 30.20 1.26 4.09
C LYS A 54 30.87 0.06 4.77
N ASN A 55 30.79 -0.03 6.10
CA ASN A 55 31.39 -1.11 6.87
C ASN A 55 30.80 -2.48 6.55
N ASN A 56 29.52 -2.52 6.17
CA ASN A 56 28.79 -3.74 5.83
C ASN A 56 28.72 -3.99 4.31
N ASN A 57 29.31 -3.13 3.50
CA ASN A 57 29.22 -3.19 2.04
C ASN A 57 27.77 -3.20 1.54
N PHE A 58 26.93 -2.33 2.11
CA PHE A 58 25.53 -2.15 1.72
C PHE A 58 25.39 -0.90 0.86
N GLU A 59 24.44 -0.93 -0.07
CA GLU A 59 24.14 0.15 -1.00
C GLU A 59 22.84 0.87 -0.61
N ASN A 60 22.69 2.10 -1.11
CA ASN A 60 21.44 2.83 -0.99
C ASN A 60 20.36 2.22 -1.88
N ILE A 61 19.12 2.26 -1.42
CA ILE A 61 17.94 1.98 -2.22
C ILE A 61 17.11 3.26 -2.25
N ASP A 62 16.93 3.85 -3.42
CA ASP A 62 16.33 5.17 -3.59
C ASP A 62 14.86 5.09 -4.02
N LEU A 63 14.44 3.95 -4.58
CA LEU A 63 13.08 3.71 -5.04
C LEU A 63 12.62 2.30 -4.65
N VAL A 64 11.44 2.23 -4.04
CA VAL A 64 10.77 0.99 -3.64
C VAL A 64 9.43 0.91 -4.36
N ILE A 65 9.24 -0.10 -5.20
CA ILE A 65 8.00 -0.36 -5.93
C ILE A 65 7.46 -1.72 -5.48
N VAL A 66 6.34 -1.71 -4.80
CA VAL A 66 5.71 -2.93 -4.26
C VAL A 66 4.21 -2.88 -4.45
N ASN A 67 3.66 -3.85 -5.15
CA ASN A 67 2.24 -4.15 -5.14
C ASN A 67 2.01 -5.30 -4.16
N PHE A 68 1.15 -5.13 -3.16
CA PHE A 68 0.83 -6.15 -2.17
C PHE A 68 0.15 -7.37 -2.83
N TYR A 69 0.28 -8.51 -2.21
CA TYR A 69 -0.51 -9.68 -2.61
C TYR A 69 -2.00 -9.35 -2.51
N PRO A 70 -2.81 -9.78 -3.50
CA PRO A 70 -4.22 -9.40 -3.60
C PRO A 70 -5.09 -10.15 -2.58
N PHE A 71 -4.86 -9.93 -1.28
CA PHE A 71 -5.51 -10.64 -0.18
C PHE A 71 -7.05 -10.51 -0.25
N GLU A 72 -7.57 -9.32 -0.55
CA GLU A 72 -9.01 -9.11 -0.71
C GLU A 72 -9.61 -9.96 -1.85
N LYS A 73 -8.88 -10.11 -2.95
CA LYS A 73 -9.30 -10.98 -4.05
C LYS A 73 -9.22 -12.45 -3.65
N THR A 74 -8.21 -12.81 -2.88
CA THR A 74 -8.01 -14.18 -2.40
C THR A 74 -9.16 -14.63 -1.49
N ILE A 75 -9.56 -13.83 -0.52
CA ILE A 75 -10.70 -14.16 0.37
C ILE A 75 -12.05 -14.24 -0.34
N LYS A 76 -12.21 -13.56 -1.48
CA LYS A 76 -13.41 -13.68 -2.34
C LYS A 76 -13.41 -14.96 -3.16
N ASN A 77 -12.24 -15.44 -3.58
CA ASN A 77 -12.09 -16.53 -4.54
C ASN A 77 -11.93 -17.91 -3.89
N THR A 78 -11.57 -18.01 -2.61
CA THR A 78 -11.39 -19.29 -1.93
C THR A 78 -11.85 -19.22 -0.48
N LYS A 79 -12.34 -20.37 0.03
CA LYS A 79 -12.64 -20.59 1.46
C LYS A 79 -11.54 -21.39 2.17
N ASN A 80 -10.50 -21.81 1.44
CA ASN A 80 -9.41 -22.57 2.04
C ASN A 80 -8.54 -21.65 2.91
N HIS A 81 -8.66 -21.83 4.23
CA HIS A 81 -7.97 -21.00 5.22
C HIS A 81 -6.45 -20.99 5.01
N ASN A 82 -5.82 -22.14 4.81
CA ASN A 82 -4.37 -22.21 4.62
C ASN A 82 -3.91 -21.44 3.39
N LYS A 83 -4.65 -21.52 2.26
CA LYS A 83 -4.36 -20.72 1.05
C LYS A 83 -4.51 -19.23 1.30
N ILE A 84 -5.47 -18.83 2.12
CA ILE A 84 -5.68 -17.42 2.47
C ILE A 84 -4.52 -16.92 3.33
N ILE A 85 -4.09 -17.69 4.33
CA ILE A 85 -2.96 -17.33 5.19
C ILE A 85 -1.65 -17.20 4.40
N GLU A 86 -1.38 -18.11 3.47
CA GLU A 86 -0.20 -18.03 2.61
C GLU A 86 -0.20 -16.81 1.67
N ASN A 87 -1.34 -16.17 1.44
CA ASN A 87 -1.45 -14.92 0.70
C ASN A 87 -1.34 -13.66 1.57
N ILE A 88 -0.97 -13.78 2.83
CA ILE A 88 -0.61 -12.61 3.65
C ILE A 88 0.81 -12.20 3.31
N ASP A 89 0.94 -11.02 2.71
CA ASP A 89 2.25 -10.44 2.40
C ASP A 89 2.87 -9.83 3.66
N VAL A 90 4.07 -10.26 4.00
CA VAL A 90 4.85 -9.74 5.15
C VAL A 90 5.97 -8.83 4.66
N GLY A 91 6.73 -9.27 3.67
CA GLY A 91 7.90 -8.55 3.18
C GLY A 91 7.55 -7.26 2.44
N GLY A 92 6.51 -7.27 1.62
CA GLY A 92 6.04 -6.10 0.88
C GLY A 92 5.65 -4.94 1.79
N PRO A 93 4.69 -5.11 2.71
CA PRO A 93 4.32 -4.07 3.67
C PRO A 93 5.50 -3.58 4.53
N THR A 94 6.42 -4.46 4.91
CA THR A 94 7.61 -4.07 5.69
C THR A 94 8.52 -3.12 4.90
N MET A 95 8.82 -3.43 3.63
CA MET A 95 9.61 -2.55 2.76
C MET A 95 8.89 -1.21 2.48
N VAL A 96 7.58 -1.25 2.23
CA VAL A 96 6.76 -0.06 1.99
C VAL A 96 6.78 0.86 3.21
N ARG A 97 6.60 0.31 4.42
CA ARG A 97 6.66 1.09 5.67
C ARG A 97 8.04 1.68 5.91
N ALA A 98 9.11 0.94 5.61
CA ALA A 98 10.48 1.42 5.72
C ALA A 98 10.75 2.60 4.77
N ALA A 99 10.37 2.48 3.50
CA ALA A 99 10.52 3.53 2.50
C ALA A 99 9.67 4.76 2.83
N ALA A 100 8.40 4.56 3.19
CA ALA A 100 7.49 5.62 3.60
C ALA A 100 8.00 6.39 4.83
N LYS A 101 8.59 5.70 5.82
CA LYS A 101 9.24 6.33 6.97
C LYS A 101 10.45 7.19 6.59
N ASN A 102 11.18 6.78 5.56
CA ASN A 102 12.37 7.48 5.07
C ASN A 102 12.11 8.30 3.79
N TYR A 103 10.92 8.89 3.65
CA TYR A 103 10.49 9.64 2.47
C TYR A 103 11.39 10.83 2.12
N ASN A 104 12.17 11.33 3.06
CA ASN A 104 13.17 12.37 2.77
C ASN A 104 14.17 11.91 1.72
N ASP A 105 14.50 10.63 1.70
CA ASP A 105 15.58 10.07 0.88
C ASP A 105 15.06 9.00 -0.12
N VAL A 106 13.88 8.42 0.08
CA VAL A 106 13.38 7.26 -0.67
C VAL A 106 11.98 7.51 -1.22
N THR A 107 11.80 7.18 -2.49
CA THR A 107 10.48 7.17 -3.14
C THR A 107 9.81 5.81 -2.93
N VAL A 108 8.52 5.79 -2.60
CA VAL A 108 7.74 4.56 -2.44
C VAL A 108 6.53 4.55 -3.36
N ILE A 109 6.36 3.47 -4.11
CA ILE A 109 5.23 3.23 -5.01
C ILE A 109 4.49 1.97 -4.55
N THR A 110 3.19 2.06 -4.38
CA THR A 110 2.33 0.97 -3.89
C THR A 110 1.28 0.51 -4.90
N SER A 111 1.13 1.23 -6.00
CA SER A 111 0.15 0.94 -7.04
C SER A 111 0.66 1.29 -8.43
N SER A 112 0.27 0.50 -9.43
CA SER A 112 0.54 0.81 -10.84
C SER A 112 -0.05 2.15 -11.31
N ASN A 113 -1.10 2.64 -10.66
CA ASN A 113 -1.70 3.94 -10.96
C ASN A 113 -0.77 5.13 -10.67
N GLN A 114 0.33 4.90 -9.95
CA GLN A 114 1.34 5.93 -9.62
C GLN A 114 2.53 5.93 -10.60
N TYR A 115 2.57 5.00 -11.57
CA TYR A 115 3.74 4.84 -12.44
C TYR A 115 3.89 6.01 -13.41
N GLU A 116 2.80 6.51 -13.97
CA GLU A 116 2.83 7.64 -14.91
C GLU A 116 3.40 8.88 -14.21
N GLU A 117 2.86 9.25 -13.06
CA GLU A 117 3.35 10.37 -12.26
C GLU A 117 4.83 10.19 -11.81
N LEU A 118 5.24 8.96 -11.49
CA LEU A 118 6.65 8.66 -11.19
C LEU A 118 7.55 8.92 -12.40
N ILE A 119 7.13 8.49 -13.59
CA ILE A 119 7.89 8.68 -14.83
C ILE A 119 8.04 10.17 -15.11
N ASP A 120 6.97 10.95 -15.00
CA ASP A 120 7.00 12.40 -15.19
C ASP A 120 7.98 13.07 -14.21
N GLN A 121 7.91 12.70 -12.92
CA GLN A 121 8.84 13.21 -11.91
C GLN A 121 10.30 12.90 -12.25
N LEU A 122 10.60 11.69 -12.72
CA LEU A 122 11.96 11.29 -13.09
C LEU A 122 12.48 12.03 -14.34
N ILE A 123 11.60 12.30 -15.30
CA ILE A 123 11.93 13.06 -16.52
C ILE A 123 12.20 14.52 -16.15
N GLU A 124 11.28 15.16 -15.44
CA GLU A 124 11.35 16.58 -15.08
C GLU A 124 12.53 16.91 -14.16
N ASN A 125 12.92 15.96 -13.30
CA ASN A 125 13.96 16.17 -12.28
C ASN A 125 15.26 15.38 -12.56
N ASN A 126 15.56 15.10 -13.83
CA ASN A 126 16.83 14.45 -14.25
C ASN A 126 17.13 13.13 -13.49
N GLY A 127 16.13 12.26 -13.37
CA GLY A 127 16.25 10.97 -12.70
C GLY A 127 16.02 11.01 -11.19
N SER A 128 15.56 12.15 -10.66
CA SER A 128 15.22 12.33 -9.24
C SER A 128 13.73 12.51 -9.04
N THR A 129 13.29 12.56 -7.78
CA THR A 129 11.93 12.92 -7.39
C THR A 129 11.95 14.08 -6.39
N THR A 130 10.91 14.92 -6.38
CA THR A 130 10.80 16.02 -5.42
C THR A 130 10.47 15.52 -4.02
N LEU A 131 10.83 16.26 -3.00
CA LEU A 131 10.46 15.94 -1.60
C LEU A 131 8.94 15.94 -1.41
N GLU A 132 8.24 16.89 -2.01
CA GLU A 132 6.78 16.99 -1.95
C GLU A 132 6.11 15.73 -2.53
N PHE A 133 6.60 15.24 -3.66
CA PHE A 133 6.13 13.99 -4.26
C PHE A 133 6.35 12.79 -3.34
N ARG A 134 7.54 12.65 -2.75
CA ARG A 134 7.86 11.57 -1.82
C ARG A 134 7.00 11.64 -0.55
N GLU A 135 6.75 12.83 -0.01
CA GLU A 135 5.87 13.04 1.14
C GLU A 135 4.42 12.65 0.83
N LYS A 136 3.90 13.05 -0.34
CA LYS A 136 2.58 12.63 -0.83
C LYS A 136 2.49 11.10 -0.89
N LEU A 137 3.49 10.45 -1.49
CA LEU A 137 3.52 8.99 -1.61
C LEU A 137 3.65 8.28 -0.26
N SER A 138 4.39 8.84 0.70
CA SER A 138 4.48 8.31 2.05
C SER A 138 3.11 8.24 2.74
N ARG A 139 2.31 9.31 2.62
CA ARG A 139 0.92 9.31 3.15
C ARG A 139 0.07 8.21 2.51
N VAL A 140 0.14 8.08 1.17
CA VAL A 140 -0.56 7.02 0.45
C VAL A 140 -0.10 5.64 0.90
N ALA A 141 1.21 5.42 1.01
CA ALA A 141 1.79 4.14 1.41
C ALA A 141 1.33 3.69 2.81
N PHE A 142 1.27 4.60 3.79
CA PHE A 142 0.74 4.28 5.12
C PHE A 142 -0.77 4.00 5.09
N THR A 143 -1.52 4.69 4.24
CA THR A 143 -2.95 4.39 4.04
C THR A 143 -3.13 2.99 3.45
N GLU A 144 -2.35 2.62 2.43
CA GLU A 144 -2.40 1.29 1.80
C GLU A 144 -2.03 0.17 2.78
N THR A 145 -0.99 0.36 3.61
CA THR A 145 -0.62 -0.65 4.62
C THR A 145 -1.70 -0.79 5.69
N ALA A 146 -2.28 0.32 6.16
CA ALA A 146 -3.37 0.29 7.13
C ALA A 146 -4.64 -0.37 6.57
N TYR A 147 -4.98 -0.08 5.31
CA TYR A 147 -6.11 -0.69 4.61
C TYR A 147 -5.89 -2.21 4.44
N TYR A 148 -4.69 -2.62 4.05
CA TYR A 148 -4.31 -4.03 3.92
C TYR A 148 -4.45 -4.78 5.24
N ASP A 149 -3.89 -4.24 6.33
CA ASP A 149 -3.98 -4.82 7.67
C ASP A 149 -5.44 -4.84 8.19
N ALA A 150 -6.25 -3.83 7.84
CA ALA A 150 -7.65 -3.79 8.19
C ALA A 150 -8.45 -4.95 7.54
N ILE A 151 -8.17 -5.27 6.27
CA ILE A 151 -8.81 -6.41 5.59
C ILE A 151 -8.43 -7.72 6.28
N ILE A 152 -7.14 -7.91 6.60
CA ILE A 152 -6.63 -9.11 7.29
C ILE A 152 -7.28 -9.23 8.68
N SER A 153 -7.26 -8.16 9.47
CA SER A 153 -7.88 -8.12 10.80
C SER A 153 -9.38 -8.48 10.75
N ASN A 154 -10.11 -7.90 9.80
CA ASN A 154 -11.55 -8.21 9.64
C ASN A 154 -11.79 -9.64 9.17
N TYR A 155 -10.89 -10.23 8.37
CA TYR A 155 -10.96 -11.66 8.01
C TYR A 155 -10.85 -12.54 9.26
N PHE A 156 -9.84 -12.31 10.12
CA PHE A 156 -9.66 -13.07 11.35
C PHE A 156 -10.82 -12.88 12.32
N ASN A 157 -11.33 -11.67 12.49
CA ASN A 157 -12.51 -11.41 13.32
C ASN A 157 -13.76 -12.14 12.81
N LYS A 158 -13.91 -12.29 11.48
CA LYS A 158 -15.04 -13.01 10.89
C LYS A 158 -14.99 -14.51 11.14
N ILE A 159 -13.80 -15.12 11.17
CA ILE A 159 -13.66 -16.58 11.41
C ILE A 159 -13.58 -16.94 12.88
N SER A 160 -13.34 -15.96 13.76
CA SER A 160 -13.38 -16.15 15.20
C SER A 160 -14.84 -16.16 15.68
N SER A 161 -15.11 -16.83 16.81
CA SER A 161 -16.40 -16.75 17.49
C SER A 161 -16.59 -15.45 18.30
N THR A 162 -15.65 -14.52 18.23
CA THR A 162 -15.66 -13.27 19.00
C THR A 162 -16.64 -12.29 18.39
N LEU A 163 -17.79 -12.10 19.06
CA LEU A 163 -18.83 -11.16 18.60
C LEU A 163 -18.41 -9.70 18.76
N PHE A 164 -17.71 -9.38 19.84
CA PHE A 164 -17.26 -8.03 20.17
C PHE A 164 -15.73 -8.02 20.44
N PRO A 165 -14.90 -7.78 19.42
CA PRO A 165 -13.46 -7.65 19.61
C PRO A 165 -13.14 -6.37 20.38
N THR A 166 -12.05 -6.37 21.18
CA THR A 166 -11.61 -5.20 21.95
C THR A 166 -11.24 -4.00 21.09
N LYS A 167 -10.83 -4.23 19.84
CA LYS A 167 -10.59 -3.19 18.82
C LYS A 167 -11.24 -3.61 17.52
N LYS A 168 -11.97 -2.69 16.89
CA LYS A 168 -12.60 -2.91 15.58
C LYS A 168 -12.12 -1.87 14.59
N ILE A 169 -11.74 -2.33 13.39
CA ILE A 169 -11.25 -1.47 12.33
C ILE A 169 -12.33 -1.37 11.26
N PHE A 170 -12.68 -0.14 10.90
CA PHE A 170 -13.53 0.19 9.76
C PHE A 170 -12.65 0.67 8.62
N TYR A 171 -12.93 0.21 7.42
CA TYR A 171 -12.21 0.60 6.21
C TYR A 171 -13.18 0.71 5.04
N GLY A 172 -12.82 1.49 4.04
CA GLY A 172 -13.63 1.64 2.83
C GLY A 172 -12.89 2.44 1.76
N ASN A 173 -13.34 2.27 0.53
CA ASN A 173 -12.91 3.06 -0.60
C ASN A 173 -13.83 4.29 -0.74
N LEU A 174 -13.27 5.43 -1.13
CA LEU A 174 -14.06 6.60 -1.49
C LEU A 174 -14.89 6.26 -2.73
N ILE A 175 -16.19 6.34 -2.60
CA ILE A 175 -17.14 6.07 -3.69
C ILE A 175 -17.60 7.37 -4.34
N GLU A 176 -17.96 8.35 -3.53
CA GLU A 176 -18.49 9.60 -4.01
C GLU A 176 -18.24 10.75 -3.04
N LYS A 177 -18.14 11.95 -3.58
CA LYS A 177 -18.18 13.22 -2.84
C LYS A 177 -19.52 13.88 -3.15
N PRO A 178 -20.50 13.83 -2.23
CA PRO A 178 -21.78 14.54 -2.39
C PRO A 178 -21.59 16.04 -2.61
N ARG A 179 -22.64 16.73 -3.09
CA ARG A 179 -22.60 18.18 -3.34
C ARG A 179 -22.14 18.99 -2.13
N TYR A 180 -22.63 18.65 -0.93
CA TYR A 180 -22.28 19.25 0.36
C TYR A 180 -22.61 18.26 1.50
N GLY A 181 -22.19 18.58 2.71
CA GLY A 181 -22.47 17.81 3.91
C GLY A 181 -23.88 18.01 4.45
N GLU A 182 -24.04 17.96 5.75
CA GLU A 182 -25.32 18.25 6.42
C GLU A 182 -25.77 19.68 6.12
N ASN A 183 -24.85 20.62 6.15
CA ASN A 183 -25.07 22.03 5.80
C ASN A 183 -24.31 22.40 4.50
N PRO A 184 -24.80 23.42 3.74
CA PRO A 184 -24.25 23.78 2.43
C PRO A 184 -22.75 24.14 2.40
N HIS A 185 -22.20 24.61 3.50
CA HIS A 185 -20.78 24.98 3.63
C HIS A 185 -19.86 23.82 4.02
N GLN A 186 -20.43 22.65 4.34
CA GLN A 186 -19.68 21.46 4.75
C GLN A 186 -19.38 20.55 3.55
N GLN A 187 -18.22 19.89 3.61
CA GLN A 187 -17.90 18.81 2.69
C GLN A 187 -18.33 17.47 3.27
N SER A 188 -18.65 16.53 2.39
CA SER A 188 -18.96 15.15 2.76
C SER A 188 -18.33 14.16 1.79
N ALA A 189 -18.21 12.90 2.25
CA ALA A 189 -17.71 11.81 1.45
C ALA A 189 -18.39 10.51 1.84
N ILE A 190 -18.60 9.65 0.86
CA ILE A 190 -19.17 8.31 1.05
C ILE A 190 -18.07 7.30 0.83
N TYR A 191 -17.86 6.46 1.83
CA TYR A 191 -16.93 5.34 1.79
C TYR A 191 -17.68 4.01 1.84
N SER A 192 -17.25 3.02 1.09
CA SER A 192 -17.81 1.67 1.11
C SER A 192 -16.72 0.62 1.00
N LYS A 193 -16.96 -0.54 1.62
CA LYS A 193 -16.12 -1.75 1.41
C LYS A 193 -16.22 -2.26 -0.03
N ASN A 194 -17.37 -2.05 -0.68
CA ASN A 194 -17.57 -2.40 -2.07
C ASN A 194 -17.18 -1.20 -2.94
N LEU A 195 -16.56 -1.48 -4.10
CA LEU A 195 -16.17 -0.44 -5.06
C LEU A 195 -17.36 0.25 -5.76
N ARG A 196 -18.58 -0.21 -5.49
CA ARG A 196 -19.81 0.38 -6.02
C ARG A 196 -20.88 0.37 -4.93
N MET A 197 -21.67 1.42 -4.88
CA MET A 197 -22.92 1.40 -4.15
C MET A 197 -23.93 0.54 -4.91
N ASN A 198 -24.79 -0.16 -4.18
CA ASN A 198 -25.95 -0.88 -4.77
C ASN A 198 -27.05 0.09 -5.24
N LEU A 199 -26.76 1.37 -5.29
CA LEU A 199 -27.65 2.44 -5.72
C LEU A 199 -27.10 3.07 -7.00
N LYS A 200 -27.97 3.30 -7.97
CA LYS A 200 -27.66 4.02 -9.20
C LYS A 200 -28.63 5.18 -9.33
N GLN A 201 -28.10 6.39 -9.32
CA GLN A 201 -28.89 7.56 -9.68
C GLN A 201 -29.17 7.53 -11.20
N ILE A 202 -30.44 7.58 -11.57
CA ILE A 202 -30.87 7.50 -13.00
C ILE A 202 -31.06 8.91 -13.54
N HIS A 203 -31.51 9.85 -12.71
CA HIS A 203 -31.87 11.21 -13.12
C HIS A 203 -31.68 12.21 -11.96
N GLY A 204 -31.60 13.49 -12.29
CA GLY A 204 -31.59 14.60 -11.34
C GLY A 204 -30.20 15.14 -11.01
N LYS A 205 -30.14 16.08 -10.06
CA LYS A 205 -28.91 16.72 -9.59
C LYS A 205 -28.13 15.76 -8.72
N GLN A 206 -26.79 15.96 -8.64
CA GLN A 206 -25.95 15.21 -7.72
C GLN A 206 -26.54 15.24 -6.29
N LEU A 207 -26.53 14.11 -5.61
CA LEU A 207 -27.10 13.95 -4.27
C LEU A 207 -26.29 14.72 -3.23
N SER A 208 -26.96 15.19 -2.18
CA SER A 208 -26.34 15.77 -0.98
C SER A 208 -26.24 14.70 0.12
N TYR A 209 -25.54 15.04 1.21
CA TYR A 209 -25.50 14.22 2.42
C TYR A 209 -26.91 13.84 2.91
N ASN A 210 -27.81 14.81 3.02
CA ASN A 210 -29.18 14.57 3.51
C ASN A 210 -29.94 13.59 2.61
N ASN A 211 -29.81 13.72 1.28
CA ASN A 211 -30.43 12.77 0.36
C ASN A 211 -29.92 11.33 0.59
N TYR A 212 -28.61 11.16 0.78
CA TYR A 212 -28.06 9.84 1.10
C TYR A 212 -28.53 9.31 2.45
N ASN A 213 -28.61 10.17 3.46
CA ASN A 213 -29.11 9.80 4.78
C ASN A 213 -30.55 9.29 4.70
N ASP A 214 -31.43 10.01 3.99
CA ASP A 214 -32.82 9.61 3.78
C ASP A 214 -32.94 8.29 3.00
N ILE A 215 -32.13 8.13 1.94
CA ILE A 215 -32.11 6.90 1.15
C ILE A 215 -31.67 5.69 2.00
N PHE A 216 -30.60 5.84 2.78
CA PHE A 216 -30.12 4.74 3.62
C PHE A 216 -31.09 4.44 4.76
N ALA A 217 -31.72 5.44 5.36
CA ALA A 217 -32.77 5.23 6.37
C ALA A 217 -34.01 4.49 5.81
N ALA A 218 -34.33 4.72 4.53
CA ALA A 218 -35.46 4.04 3.88
C ALA A 218 -35.14 2.58 3.46
N LEU A 219 -33.85 2.20 3.41
CA LEU A 219 -33.40 0.86 3.01
C LEU A 219 -33.13 -0.08 4.19
N THR A 220 -33.16 0.43 5.44
CA THR A 220 -33.00 -0.33 6.67
C THR A 220 -34.35 -0.69 7.27
#